data_c76bcc05786b67b874a8d3402d5fcd76
#
_entry.id   c76bcc05786b67b874a8d3402d5fcd76
#
_cell.length_a   1.000
_cell.length_b   1.000
_cell.length_c   1.000
_cell.angle_alpha   90.00
_cell.angle_beta   90.00
_cell.angle_gamma   90.00
#
_symmetry.space_group_name_H-M   'P 1'
#
loop_
_entity.id
_entity.type
_entity.pdbx_description
1 polymer ?
#
loop_
_entity_poly.entity_id
_entity_poly.type
_entity_poly.pdbx_seq_one_letter_code
_entity_poly.pdbx_strand_id
1 'polypeptide(L)'
;DIRLSGEMHRYIPLIVKNLGYSKIGEKIVHHRKRSYGLTKYGGWNRFSNGFLDLISISFIHKFGKTPMHFFGLLGLLCFLIGFFIGIYLTYVKFALDQFNMTDRPLFYLGILCMIIGSQFFLSGFLGELIIRNKSTNHNDSIIKKIGF
;
A
#
# COMPACT_ATOMS: atom_id res chain seq x y z
N ASP A 1 -22.74 9.02 1.98
CA ASP A 1 -21.93 9.58 3.08
C ASP A 1 -20.46 9.33 2.83
N ILE A 2 -19.69 10.41 2.73
CA ILE A 2 -18.23 10.35 2.55
C ILE A 2 -17.60 10.21 3.95
N ARG A 3 -16.93 9.08 4.22
CA ARG A 3 -16.18 8.90 5.46
C ARG A 3 -14.76 9.42 5.26
N LEU A 4 -14.45 10.50 5.93
CA LEU A 4 -13.11 11.10 5.94
C LEU A 4 -12.39 10.66 7.22
N SER A 5 -11.15 10.19 7.09
CA SER A 5 -10.27 9.86 8.22
C SER A 5 -8.92 10.56 8.06
N GLY A 6 -8.38 11.07 9.15
CA GLY A 6 -7.10 11.76 9.18
C GLY A 6 -7.06 13.03 8.31
N GLU A 7 -5.96 13.25 7.61
CA GLU A 7 -5.72 14.41 6.75
C GLU A 7 -6.43 14.38 5.38
N MET A 8 -7.34 13.43 5.17
CA MET A 8 -8.07 13.26 3.90
C MET A 8 -8.95 14.45 3.51
N HIS A 9 -9.21 15.38 4.44
CA HIS A 9 -9.95 16.60 4.15
C HIS A 9 -9.32 17.48 3.05
N ARG A 10 -8.01 17.36 2.82
CA ARG A 10 -7.29 18.07 1.74
C ARG A 10 -7.63 17.56 0.36
N TYR A 11 -8.09 16.33 0.26
CA TYR A 11 -8.32 15.60 -1.00
C TYR A 11 -9.79 15.35 -1.28
N ILE A 12 -10.70 16.06 -0.60
CA ILE A 12 -12.15 15.95 -0.80
C ILE A 12 -12.54 16.04 -2.29
N PRO A 13 -12.03 17.00 -3.09
CA PRO A 13 -12.39 17.08 -4.49
C PRO A 13 -11.98 15.83 -5.29
N LEU A 14 -10.82 15.25 -4.98
CA LEU A 14 -10.34 14.04 -5.61
C LEU A 14 -11.19 12.82 -5.23
N ILE A 15 -11.53 12.71 -3.95
CA ILE A 15 -12.37 11.63 -3.42
C ILE A 15 -13.77 11.69 -4.05
N VAL A 16 -14.37 12.88 -4.12
CA VAL A 16 -15.69 13.10 -4.71
C VAL A 16 -15.70 12.78 -6.21
N LYS A 17 -14.66 13.17 -6.94
CA LYS A 17 -14.49 12.83 -8.35
C LYS A 17 -14.41 11.32 -8.56
N ASN A 18 -13.69 10.62 -7.70
CA ASN A 18 -13.54 9.15 -7.75
C ASN A 18 -14.85 8.40 -7.40
N LEU A 19 -15.75 9.04 -6.66
CA LEU A 19 -17.11 8.53 -6.39
C LEU A 19 -18.09 8.76 -7.54
N GLY A 20 -17.63 9.31 -8.68
CA GLY A 20 -18.44 9.51 -9.87
C GLY A 20 -19.08 10.91 -10.01
N TYR A 21 -18.83 11.83 -9.07
CA TYR A 21 -19.31 13.19 -9.18
C TYR A 21 -18.37 14.04 -10.05
N SER A 22 -18.75 14.30 -11.28
CA SER A 22 -17.92 15.07 -12.24
C SER A 22 -18.04 16.58 -12.09
N LYS A 23 -19.13 17.09 -11.51
CA LYS A 23 -19.39 18.53 -11.33
C LYS A 23 -18.99 18.96 -9.93
N ILE A 24 -17.80 19.53 -9.79
CA ILE A 24 -17.28 20.10 -8.54
C ILE A 24 -17.26 21.62 -8.72
N GLY A 25 -18.01 22.33 -7.88
CA GLY A 25 -18.04 23.79 -7.90
C GLY A 25 -17.16 24.38 -6.79
N GLU A 26 -16.61 25.55 -7.02
CA GLU A 26 -15.86 26.32 -6.04
C GLU A 26 -16.67 27.56 -5.65
N LYS A 27 -16.65 27.90 -4.35
CA LYS A 27 -17.26 29.11 -3.84
C LYS A 27 -16.20 29.93 -3.10
N ILE A 28 -16.04 31.17 -3.49
CA ILE A 28 -15.13 32.11 -2.84
C ILE A 28 -15.68 32.44 -1.45
N VAL A 29 -14.87 32.24 -0.41
CA VAL A 29 -15.19 32.59 0.96
C VAL A 29 -14.14 33.57 1.48
N HIS A 30 -14.59 34.65 2.16
CA HIS A 30 -13.71 35.61 2.80
C HIS A 30 -13.14 35.03 4.09
N HIS A 31 -11.84 34.78 4.10
CA HIS A 31 -11.14 34.23 5.25
C HIS A 31 -10.75 35.36 6.20
N ARG A 32 -11.20 35.29 7.46
CA ARG A 32 -10.76 36.22 8.49
C ARG A 32 -9.34 35.91 8.93
N LYS A 33 -8.51 36.95 9.10
CA LYS A 33 -7.15 36.79 9.67
C LYS A 33 -7.26 36.22 11.08
N ARG A 34 -6.41 35.23 11.36
CA ARG A 34 -6.33 34.58 12.67
C ARG A 34 -5.84 35.61 13.71
N SER A 35 -6.62 35.86 14.75
CA SER A 35 -6.27 36.83 15.81
C SER A 35 -5.23 36.28 16.78
N TYR A 36 -5.14 35.00 16.98
CA TYR A 36 -4.23 34.34 17.94
C TYR A 36 -3.68 33.03 17.40
N GLY A 37 -2.41 32.71 17.72
CA GLY A 37 -1.75 31.45 17.49
C GLY A 37 -0.67 31.46 16.40
N LEU A 38 0.49 30.88 16.74
CA LEU A 38 1.59 30.62 15.81
C LEU A 38 1.31 29.35 15.02
N THR A 39 1.70 29.31 13.75
CA THR A 39 1.62 28.11 12.91
C THR A 39 2.56 27.04 13.45
N LYS A 40 2.01 25.97 13.98
CA LYS A 40 2.74 24.85 14.60
C LYS A 40 3.50 23.96 13.59
N TYR A 41 3.29 24.13 12.30
CA TYR A 41 3.81 23.21 11.28
C TYR A 41 4.89 23.90 10.45
N GLY A 42 6.16 23.46 10.64
CA GLY A 42 7.28 23.84 9.80
C GLY A 42 7.12 23.28 8.36
N GLY A 43 7.65 24.01 7.37
CA GLY A 43 7.44 23.74 5.95
C GLY A 43 7.83 22.33 5.48
N TRP A 44 8.89 21.73 6.03
CA TRP A 44 9.40 20.42 5.63
C TRP A 44 8.46 19.27 6.03
N ASN A 45 7.97 19.26 7.26
CA ASN A 45 7.01 18.24 7.73
C ASN A 45 5.68 18.29 6.96
N ARG A 46 5.29 19.49 6.51
CA ARG A 46 4.07 19.65 5.70
C ARG A 46 4.24 19.06 4.29
N PHE A 47 5.43 19.21 3.72
CA PHE A 47 5.73 18.67 2.40
C PHE A 47 5.83 17.14 2.44
N SER A 48 6.56 16.56 3.40
CA SER A 48 6.71 15.11 3.54
C SER A 48 5.37 14.42 3.81
N ASN A 49 4.55 14.98 4.71
CA ASN A 49 3.23 14.42 4.99
C ASN A 49 2.30 14.51 3.77
N GLY A 50 2.30 15.65 3.06
CA GLY A 50 1.51 15.79 1.83
C GLY A 50 1.91 14.82 0.72
N PHE A 51 3.20 14.55 0.58
CA PHE A 51 3.71 13.59 -0.38
C PHE A 51 3.34 12.14 -0.02
N LEU A 52 3.49 11.75 1.25
CA LEU A 52 3.07 10.44 1.74
C LEU A 52 1.56 10.24 1.63
N ASP A 53 0.76 11.27 1.89
CA ASP A 53 -0.69 11.24 1.74
C ASP A 53 -1.09 11.02 0.27
N LEU A 54 -0.44 11.70 -0.67
CA LEU A 54 -0.69 11.50 -2.11
C LEU A 54 -0.37 10.07 -2.56
N ILE A 55 0.77 9.52 -2.13
CA ILE A 55 1.13 8.13 -2.41
C ILE A 55 0.08 7.19 -1.82
N SER A 56 -0.29 7.40 -0.56
CA SER A 56 -1.28 6.56 0.13
C SER A 56 -2.64 6.58 -0.57
N ILE A 57 -3.14 7.75 -0.94
CA ILE A 57 -4.44 7.89 -1.61
C ILE A 57 -4.38 7.25 -3.01
N SER A 58 -3.32 7.52 -3.78
CA SER A 58 -3.14 6.92 -5.10
C SER A 58 -3.06 5.39 -5.03
N PHE A 59 -2.33 4.88 -4.03
CA PHE A 59 -2.19 3.46 -3.79
C PHE A 59 -3.52 2.80 -3.39
N ILE A 60 -4.23 3.39 -2.41
CA ILE A 60 -5.52 2.89 -1.94
C ILE A 60 -6.56 2.92 -3.07
N HIS A 61 -6.55 3.97 -3.90
CA HIS A 61 -7.47 4.07 -5.03
C HIS A 61 -7.23 2.97 -6.08
N LYS A 62 -5.96 2.70 -6.39
CA LYS A 62 -5.60 1.73 -7.44
C LYS A 62 -5.65 0.28 -6.95
N PHE A 63 -5.16 0.01 -5.74
CA PHE A 63 -4.97 -1.34 -5.19
C PHE A 63 -5.82 -1.64 -3.95
N GLY A 64 -6.57 -0.67 -3.43
CA GLY A 64 -7.34 -0.83 -2.21
C GLY A 64 -8.51 -1.81 -2.29
N LYS A 65 -8.88 -2.25 -3.49
CA LYS A 65 -9.90 -3.29 -3.69
C LYS A 65 -9.30 -4.69 -3.79
N THR A 66 -8.09 -4.82 -4.31
CA THR A 66 -7.42 -6.10 -4.59
C THR A 66 -5.92 -6.01 -4.32
N PRO A 67 -5.50 -5.87 -3.06
CA PRO A 67 -4.08 -5.74 -2.71
C PRO A 67 -3.28 -7.00 -3.05
N MET A 68 -3.91 -8.16 -3.06
CA MET A 68 -3.29 -9.44 -3.41
C MET A 68 -2.69 -9.44 -4.82
N HIS A 69 -3.34 -8.79 -5.79
CA HIS A 69 -2.82 -8.73 -7.16
C HIS A 69 -1.50 -7.98 -7.26
N PHE A 70 -1.33 -6.91 -6.48
CA PHE A 70 -0.09 -6.13 -6.49
C PHE A 70 1.01 -6.79 -5.66
N PHE A 71 0.73 -7.01 -4.39
CA PHE A 71 1.72 -7.56 -3.47
C PHE A 71 2.01 -9.04 -3.74
N GLY A 72 1.01 -9.82 -4.14
CA GLY A 72 1.19 -11.22 -4.49
C GLY A 72 2.05 -11.41 -5.72
N LEU A 73 1.83 -10.62 -6.78
CA LEU A 73 2.65 -10.66 -7.98
C LEU A 73 4.10 -10.23 -7.68
N LEU A 74 4.27 -9.11 -7.00
CA LEU A 74 5.59 -8.60 -6.63
C LEU A 74 6.34 -9.60 -5.73
N GLY A 75 5.64 -10.18 -4.76
CA GLY A 75 6.17 -11.20 -3.87
C GLY A 75 6.60 -12.46 -4.60
N LEU A 76 5.76 -12.93 -5.52
CA LEU A 76 6.06 -14.10 -6.35
C LEU A 76 7.28 -13.86 -7.23
N LEU A 77 7.38 -12.71 -7.88
CA LEU A 77 8.54 -12.36 -8.72
C LEU A 77 9.83 -12.30 -7.90
N CYS A 78 9.81 -11.61 -6.75
CA CYS A 78 10.98 -11.56 -5.87
C CYS A 78 11.39 -12.96 -5.38
N PHE A 79 10.41 -13.78 -5.00
CA PHE A 79 10.67 -15.15 -4.55
C PHE A 79 11.30 -15.99 -5.65
N LEU A 80 10.76 -15.95 -6.88
CA LEU A 80 11.31 -16.68 -8.02
C LEU A 80 12.73 -16.23 -8.36
N ILE A 81 13.01 -14.93 -8.33
CA ILE A 81 14.38 -14.43 -8.56
C ILE A 81 15.34 -15.02 -7.53
N GLY A 82 15.01 -14.98 -6.26
CA GLY A 82 15.83 -15.57 -5.21
C GLY A 82 16.01 -17.07 -5.35
N PHE A 83 14.94 -17.76 -5.73
CA PHE A 83 14.94 -19.19 -5.97
C PHE A 83 15.87 -19.59 -7.13
N PHE A 84 15.80 -18.89 -8.27
CA PHE A 84 16.69 -19.13 -9.40
C PHE A 84 18.16 -18.82 -9.09
N ILE A 85 18.42 -17.78 -8.31
CA ILE A 85 19.77 -17.50 -7.81
C ILE A 85 20.27 -18.68 -6.96
N GLY A 86 19.43 -19.23 -6.10
CA GLY A 86 19.76 -20.39 -5.28
C GLY A 86 20.08 -21.62 -6.11
N ILE A 87 19.27 -21.94 -7.12
CA ILE A 87 19.50 -23.06 -8.06
C ILE A 87 20.83 -22.85 -8.80
N TYR A 88 21.05 -21.66 -9.34
CA TYR A 88 22.28 -21.35 -10.06
C TYR A 88 23.53 -21.57 -9.19
N LEU A 89 23.52 -21.06 -7.96
CA LEU A 89 24.65 -21.22 -7.04
C LEU A 89 24.85 -22.70 -6.62
N THR A 90 23.76 -23.43 -6.44
CA THR A 90 23.82 -24.87 -6.16
C THR A 90 24.43 -25.64 -7.33
N TYR A 91 24.01 -25.33 -8.55
CA TYR A 91 24.59 -25.92 -9.75
C TYR A 91 26.10 -25.64 -9.88
N VAL A 92 26.51 -24.37 -9.69
CA VAL A 92 27.92 -23.98 -9.74
C VAL A 92 28.75 -24.71 -8.68
N LYS A 93 28.20 -24.93 -7.49
CA LYS A 93 28.86 -25.67 -6.42
C LYS A 93 29.15 -27.10 -6.81
N PHE A 94 28.16 -27.81 -7.34
CA PHE A 94 28.27 -29.26 -7.65
C PHE A 94 28.97 -29.54 -8.99
N ALA A 95 28.77 -28.65 -9.99
CA ALA A 95 29.36 -28.84 -11.32
C ALA A 95 30.79 -28.35 -11.46
N LEU A 96 31.18 -27.33 -10.70
CA LEU A 96 32.48 -26.68 -10.82
C LEU A 96 33.37 -26.83 -9.56
N ASP A 97 32.97 -27.69 -8.60
CA ASP A 97 33.68 -27.96 -7.33
C ASP A 97 34.12 -26.69 -6.57
N GLN A 98 33.34 -25.61 -6.68
CA GLN A 98 33.61 -24.36 -6.00
C GLN A 98 32.94 -24.33 -4.63
N PHE A 99 33.71 -24.61 -3.56
CA PHE A 99 33.19 -24.84 -2.22
C PHE A 99 32.72 -23.58 -1.46
N ASN A 100 33.14 -22.36 -1.82
CA ASN A 100 32.87 -21.14 -1.06
C ASN A 100 31.56 -20.44 -1.51
N MET A 101 30.40 -21.03 -1.23
CA MET A 101 29.10 -20.40 -1.56
C MET A 101 28.80 -19.18 -0.67
N THR A 102 29.14 -19.27 0.62
CA THR A 102 28.86 -18.23 1.62
C THR A 102 29.67 -16.95 1.42
N ASP A 103 30.82 -17.05 0.75
CA ASP A 103 31.66 -15.87 0.48
C ASP A 103 31.15 -15.04 -0.72
N ARG A 104 30.07 -15.48 -1.36
CA ARG A 104 29.50 -14.77 -2.51
C ARG A 104 28.35 -13.88 -2.08
N PRO A 105 28.41 -12.57 -2.32
CA PRO A 105 27.32 -11.64 -2.01
C PRO A 105 25.98 -12.04 -2.64
N LEU A 106 26.04 -12.70 -3.79
CA LEU A 106 24.87 -13.20 -4.53
C LEU A 106 24.04 -14.23 -3.73
N PHE A 107 24.67 -15.02 -2.87
CA PHE A 107 23.98 -15.97 -1.99
C PHE A 107 23.06 -15.25 -1.00
N TYR A 108 23.57 -14.21 -0.34
CA TYR A 108 22.80 -13.41 0.61
C TYR A 108 21.68 -12.64 -0.08
N LEU A 109 21.93 -12.14 -1.29
CA LEU A 109 20.92 -11.49 -2.10
C LEU A 109 19.81 -12.45 -2.49
N GLY A 110 20.12 -13.69 -2.86
CA GLY A 110 19.13 -14.72 -3.15
C GLY A 110 18.23 -15.01 -1.95
N ILE A 111 18.80 -15.23 -0.77
CA ILE A 111 18.04 -15.45 0.47
C ILE A 111 17.18 -14.22 0.80
N LEU A 112 17.74 -13.03 0.72
CA LEU A 112 17.03 -11.78 0.98
C LEU A 112 15.81 -11.63 0.07
N CYS A 113 15.97 -11.88 -1.23
CA CYS A 113 14.86 -11.86 -2.19
C CYS A 113 13.76 -12.88 -1.86
N MET A 114 14.11 -14.10 -1.44
CA MET A 114 13.13 -15.09 -1.03
C MET A 114 12.36 -14.66 0.21
N ILE A 115 13.03 -14.11 1.22
CA ILE A 115 12.41 -13.62 2.46
C ILE A 115 11.47 -12.44 2.15
N ILE A 116 11.95 -11.44 1.41
CA ILE A 116 11.14 -10.27 1.03
C ILE A 116 9.95 -10.70 0.17
N GLY A 117 10.17 -11.62 -0.78
CA GLY A 117 9.12 -12.15 -1.64
C GLY A 117 8.01 -12.83 -0.86
N SER A 118 8.35 -13.68 0.11
CA SER A 118 7.36 -14.33 0.99
C SER A 118 6.61 -13.33 1.86
N GLN A 119 7.28 -12.28 2.37
CA GLN A 119 6.64 -11.24 3.17
C GLN A 119 5.65 -10.39 2.36
N PHE A 120 6.00 -10.02 1.13
CA PHE A 120 5.07 -9.31 0.24
C PHE A 120 3.85 -10.17 -0.09
N PHE A 121 4.05 -11.44 -0.38
CA PHE A 121 2.94 -12.36 -0.64
C PHE A 121 1.99 -12.46 0.56
N LEU A 122 2.52 -12.68 1.76
CA LEU A 122 1.73 -12.74 2.99
C LEU A 122 1.00 -11.41 3.27
N SER A 123 1.66 -10.27 3.06
CA SER A 123 1.05 -8.95 3.23
C SER A 123 -0.11 -8.72 2.26
N GLY A 124 0.02 -9.17 1.02
CA GLY A 124 -1.05 -9.13 0.03
C GLY A 124 -2.24 -9.99 0.44
N PHE A 125 -1.98 -11.20 0.90
CA PHE A 125 -3.00 -12.13 1.37
C PHE A 125 -3.76 -11.60 2.60
N LEU A 126 -3.03 -11.08 3.60
CA LEU A 126 -3.64 -10.47 4.78
C LEU A 126 -4.47 -9.24 4.42
N GLY A 127 -3.98 -8.39 3.52
CA GLY A 127 -4.73 -7.24 3.02
C GLY A 127 -6.05 -7.64 2.37
N GLU A 128 -6.05 -8.68 1.56
CA GLU A 128 -7.26 -9.22 0.93
C GLU A 128 -8.26 -9.77 1.95
N LEU A 129 -7.78 -10.51 2.97
CA LEU A 129 -8.64 -11.04 4.04
C LEU A 129 -9.31 -9.92 4.84
N ILE A 130 -8.58 -8.85 5.16
CA ILE A 130 -9.12 -7.71 5.91
C ILE A 130 -10.24 -7.03 5.12
N ILE A 131 -10.06 -6.84 3.81
CA ILE A 131 -11.05 -6.18 2.96
C ILE A 131 -12.30 -7.05 2.83
N ARG A 132 -12.16 -8.35 2.62
CA ARG A 132 -13.27 -9.30 2.51
C ARG A 132 -14.09 -9.35 3.79
N ASN A 133 -13.44 -9.43 4.94
CA ASN A 133 -14.13 -9.47 6.23
C ASN A 133 -14.92 -8.17 6.51
N LYS A 134 -14.36 -7.01 6.13
CA LYS A 134 -15.06 -5.73 6.26
C LYS A 134 -16.31 -5.65 5.37
N SER A 135 -16.30 -6.23 4.19
CA SER A 135 -17.43 -6.28 3.26
C SER A 135 -18.57 -7.13 3.82
N THR A 136 -18.27 -8.27 4.42
CA THR A 136 -19.27 -9.18 5.03
C THR A 136 -20.00 -8.51 6.19
N ASN A 137 -19.27 -7.89 7.11
CA ASN A 137 -19.87 -7.19 8.26
C ASN A 137 -20.77 -6.01 7.85
N HIS A 138 -20.50 -5.37 6.70
CA HIS A 138 -21.37 -4.30 6.21
C HIS A 138 -22.70 -4.82 5.69
N ASN A 139 -22.71 -5.94 5.00
CA ASN A 139 -23.94 -6.58 4.50
C ASN A 139 -24.82 -7.08 5.65
N ASP A 140 -24.22 -7.67 6.68
CA ASP A 140 -24.96 -8.13 7.87
C ASP A 140 -25.61 -6.97 8.65
N SER A 141 -24.94 -5.81 8.68
CA SER A 141 -25.51 -4.61 9.32
C SER A 141 -26.67 -4.00 8.55
N ILE A 142 -26.70 -4.15 7.23
CA ILE A 142 -27.82 -3.70 6.39
C ILE A 142 -29.01 -4.66 6.56
N ILE A 143 -28.77 -5.96 6.57
CA ILE A 143 -29.80 -6.97 6.79
C ILE A 143 -30.47 -6.77 8.16
N LYS A 144 -29.68 -6.51 9.22
CA LYS A 144 -30.21 -6.18 10.55
C LYS A 144 -31.01 -4.88 10.61
N LYS A 145 -30.75 -3.89 9.73
CA LYS A 145 -31.50 -2.62 9.68
C LYS A 145 -32.82 -2.71 8.89
N ILE A 146 -32.91 -3.64 7.95
CA ILE A 146 -34.07 -3.86 7.11
C ILE A 146 -34.94 -5.00 7.73
N GLY A 147 -34.36 -5.72 8.70
CA GLY A 147 -34.95 -6.93 9.24
C GLY A 147 -36.25 -6.71 10.06
N PHE A 148 -36.98 -7.43 9.78
CA PHE A 148 -38.05 -8.20 10.38
C PHE A 148 -37.67 -8.66 11.80
#